data_4f96f2d03c4ed0ccbe39dbdb3a5b3b45
#
_entry.id   4f96f2d03c4ed0ccbe39dbdb3a5b3b45
#
_cell.length_a   1.000
_cell.length_b   1.000
_cell.length_c   1.000
_cell.angle_alpha   90.00
_cell.angle_beta   90.00
_cell.angle_gamma   90.00
#
_symmetry.space_group_name_H-M   'P 1'
#
loop_
_entity.id
_entity.type
_entity.pdbx_description
1 polymer ?
#
loop_
_entity_poly.entity_id
_entity_poly.type
_entity_poly.pdbx_seq_one_letter_code
_entity_poly.pdbx_strand_id
1 'polypeptide(L)'
;SLGNFEQHEAVRVLRDFKQLLNGGPLLLGLDQPKSKVRLEAAYDDAAGISAAFAYNLLHRLNADLGANFDPQCFSYQARWQADQQRVQMALISSCEQVVRIAGDRWTFQCDEPLITEYSLKYSPERAVALAQQAGWRWVRRWHDPDDDLSLHLLEATD
;
A
#
# COMPACT_ATOMS: atom_id res chain seq x y z
N SER A 1 4.29 1.38 -5.90
CA SER A 1 5.51 1.25 -5.07
C SER A 1 5.57 -0.14 -4.44
N LEU A 2 6.75 -0.54 -3.91
CA LEU A 2 6.88 -1.87 -3.28
C LEU A 2 5.96 -2.01 -2.06
N GLY A 3 5.67 -0.92 -1.37
CA GLY A 3 4.76 -0.88 -0.23
C GLY A 3 3.31 -1.26 -0.53
N ASN A 4 2.90 -1.28 -1.78
CA ASN A 4 1.54 -1.65 -2.19
C ASN A 4 1.34 -3.16 -2.37
N PHE A 5 2.41 -3.93 -2.27
CA PHE A 5 2.39 -5.38 -2.44
C PHE A 5 2.40 -6.10 -1.09
N GLU A 6 1.66 -7.19 -0.98
CA GLU A 6 1.84 -8.13 0.12
C GLU A 6 3.25 -8.73 0.08
N GLN A 7 3.76 -9.23 1.22
CA GLN A 7 5.16 -9.66 1.31
C GLN A 7 5.56 -10.69 0.25
N HIS A 8 4.70 -11.65 -0.05
CA HIS A 8 4.99 -12.68 -1.06
C HIS A 8 5.03 -12.11 -2.49
N GLU A 9 4.22 -11.09 -2.77
CA GLU A 9 4.21 -10.38 -4.04
C GLU A 9 5.45 -9.49 -4.17
N ALA A 10 5.82 -8.77 -3.10
CA ALA A 10 7.04 -7.97 -3.05
C ALA A 10 8.29 -8.82 -3.33
N VAL A 11 8.37 -10.03 -2.75
CA VAL A 11 9.45 -10.99 -3.04
C VAL A 11 9.46 -11.37 -4.52
N ARG A 12 8.27 -11.61 -5.12
CA ARG A 12 8.17 -11.96 -6.54
C ARG A 12 8.66 -10.80 -7.42
N VAL A 13 8.18 -9.58 -7.17
CA VAL A 13 8.61 -8.37 -7.89
C VAL A 13 10.13 -8.18 -7.83
N LEU A 14 10.73 -8.38 -6.64
CA LEU A 14 12.19 -8.27 -6.50
C LEU A 14 12.94 -9.39 -7.25
N ARG A 15 12.38 -10.60 -7.33
CA ARG A 15 12.94 -11.68 -8.18
C ARG A 15 12.86 -11.36 -9.66
N ASP A 16 11.75 -10.79 -10.10
CA ASP A 16 11.58 -10.37 -11.49
C ASP A 16 12.59 -9.27 -11.85
N PHE A 17 12.85 -8.30 -10.96
CA PHE A 17 13.93 -7.33 -11.15
C PHE A 17 15.30 -7.98 -11.20
N LYS A 18 15.58 -9.02 -10.42
CA LYS A 18 16.86 -9.75 -10.50
C LYS A 18 17.07 -10.34 -11.88
N GLN A 19 16.04 -10.95 -12.46
CA GLN A 19 16.10 -11.50 -13.81
C GLN A 19 16.27 -10.39 -14.85
N LEU A 20 15.50 -9.33 -14.76
CA LEU A 20 15.54 -8.21 -15.69
C LEU A 20 16.90 -7.51 -15.70
N LEU A 21 17.52 -7.32 -14.54
CA LEU A 21 18.82 -6.67 -14.39
C LEU A 21 20.01 -7.56 -14.71
N ASN A 22 19.78 -8.85 -14.97
CA ASN A 22 20.81 -9.83 -15.37
C ASN A 22 22.07 -9.76 -14.50
N GLY A 23 21.89 -9.79 -13.18
CA GLY A 23 22.99 -9.69 -12.21
C GLY A 23 23.46 -8.28 -11.85
N GLY A 24 22.90 -7.26 -12.48
CA GLY A 24 23.17 -5.85 -12.13
C GLY A 24 22.63 -5.48 -10.74
N PRO A 25 23.16 -4.40 -10.13
CA PRO A 25 22.70 -3.93 -8.82
C PRO A 25 21.30 -3.28 -8.89
N LEU A 26 20.58 -3.31 -7.75
CA LEU A 26 19.31 -2.63 -7.57
C LEU A 26 19.44 -1.58 -6.47
N LEU A 27 19.04 -0.33 -6.75
CA LEU A 27 18.82 0.70 -5.74
C LEU A 27 17.33 0.77 -5.41
N LEU A 28 16.98 0.43 -4.17
CA LEU A 28 15.62 0.31 -3.69
C LEU A 28 15.32 1.37 -2.63
N GLY A 29 14.33 2.26 -2.90
CA GLY A 29 13.82 3.22 -1.93
C GLY A 29 12.64 2.64 -1.15
N LEU A 30 12.68 2.74 0.18
CA LEU A 30 11.65 2.21 1.07
C LEU A 30 11.26 3.24 2.14
N ASP A 31 9.96 3.37 2.36
CA ASP A 31 9.40 4.18 3.43
C ASP A 31 9.49 3.44 4.77
N GLN A 32 9.92 4.15 5.82
CA GLN A 32 10.19 3.61 7.15
C GLN A 32 8.92 3.64 8.03
N PRO A 33 8.81 2.75 9.04
CA PRO A 33 7.84 2.91 10.11
C PRO A 33 8.07 4.22 10.88
N LYS A 34 6.98 4.96 11.12
CA LYS A 34 6.95 6.22 11.86
C LYS A 34 5.90 6.16 12.97
N SER A 35 5.76 7.23 13.75
CA SER A 35 4.67 7.30 14.71
C SER A 35 3.31 7.18 14.02
N LYS A 36 2.35 6.53 14.69
CA LYS A 36 0.97 6.36 14.19
C LYS A 36 0.38 7.67 13.68
N VAL A 37 0.53 8.75 14.46
CA VAL A 37 -0.02 10.08 14.13
C VAL A 37 0.57 10.60 12.82
N ARG A 38 1.88 10.48 12.61
CA ARG A 38 2.53 10.93 11.37
C ARG A 38 2.09 10.10 10.16
N LEU A 39 1.99 8.79 10.34
CA LEU A 39 1.57 7.89 9.26
C LEU A 39 0.12 8.15 8.87
N GLU A 40 -0.81 8.18 9.84
CA GLU A 40 -2.21 8.41 9.54
C GLU A 40 -2.44 9.79 8.91
N ALA A 41 -1.79 10.86 9.41
CA ALA A 41 -1.89 12.19 8.82
C ALA A 41 -1.30 12.31 7.41
N ALA A 42 -0.33 11.45 7.04
CA ALA A 42 0.24 11.43 5.70
C ALA A 42 -0.69 10.78 4.67
N TYR A 43 -1.59 9.88 5.11
CA TYR A 43 -2.53 9.17 4.25
C TYR A 43 -3.99 9.60 4.43
N ASP A 44 -4.28 10.43 5.45
CA ASP A 44 -5.57 11.11 5.65
C ASP A 44 -5.28 12.60 5.85
N ASP A 45 -4.83 13.22 4.78
CA ASP A 45 -4.34 14.60 4.75
C ASP A 45 -5.48 15.61 4.93
N ALA A 46 -5.20 16.70 5.64
CA ALA A 46 -6.19 17.74 5.93
C ALA A 46 -6.77 18.44 4.69
N ALA A 47 -6.08 18.37 3.54
CA ALA A 47 -6.60 18.86 2.26
C ALA A 47 -7.57 17.87 1.59
N GLY A 48 -7.69 16.64 2.10
CA GLY A 48 -8.59 15.61 1.61
C GLY A 48 -8.21 15.03 0.24
N ILE A 49 -6.95 15.16 -0.18
CA ILE A 49 -6.49 14.69 -1.48
C ILE A 49 -6.49 13.16 -1.54
N SER A 50 -6.01 12.52 -0.48
CA SER A 50 -6.01 11.05 -0.35
C SER A 50 -7.43 10.49 -0.34
N ALA A 51 -8.34 11.15 0.38
CA ALA A 51 -9.76 10.79 0.37
C ALA A 51 -10.38 10.94 -1.03
N ALA A 52 -10.13 12.06 -1.71
CA ALA A 52 -10.63 12.29 -3.07
C ALA A 52 -10.12 11.22 -4.05
N PHE A 53 -8.86 10.79 -3.91
CA PHE A 53 -8.29 9.70 -4.70
C PHE A 53 -9.03 8.37 -4.46
N ALA A 54 -9.34 8.03 -3.20
CA ALA A 54 -10.11 6.83 -2.87
C ALA A 54 -11.56 6.92 -3.41
N TYR A 55 -12.25 8.06 -3.26
CA TYR A 55 -13.59 8.25 -3.83
C TYR A 55 -13.61 8.16 -5.36
N ASN A 56 -12.53 8.58 -6.03
CA ASN A 56 -12.42 8.44 -7.48
C ASN A 56 -12.53 6.97 -7.93
N LEU A 57 -12.14 6.01 -7.10
CA LEU A 57 -12.35 4.57 -7.37
C LEU A 57 -13.85 4.28 -7.56
N LEU A 58 -14.72 4.78 -6.67
CA LEU A 58 -16.17 4.57 -6.78
C LEU A 58 -16.74 5.23 -8.05
N HIS A 59 -16.30 6.44 -8.35
CA HIS A 59 -16.70 7.13 -9.58
C HIS A 59 -16.28 6.35 -10.84
N ARG A 60 -15.06 5.80 -10.85
CA ARG A 60 -14.58 4.98 -11.96
C ARG A 60 -15.35 3.67 -12.10
N LEU A 61 -15.62 2.98 -10.99
CA LEU A 61 -16.42 1.75 -11.01
C LEU A 61 -17.84 2.00 -11.54
N ASN A 62 -18.44 3.12 -11.14
CA ASN A 62 -19.76 3.52 -11.65
C ASN A 62 -19.71 3.81 -13.16
N ALA A 63 -18.71 4.58 -13.62
CA ALA A 63 -18.60 4.98 -15.01
C ALA A 63 -18.20 3.83 -15.95
N ASP A 64 -17.21 3.02 -15.54
CA ASP A 64 -16.60 2.04 -16.42
C ASP A 64 -17.31 0.68 -16.39
N LEU A 65 -17.91 0.31 -15.25
CA LEU A 65 -18.54 -1.00 -15.02
C LEU A 65 -20.06 -0.91 -14.75
N GLY A 66 -20.63 0.27 -14.86
CA GLY A 66 -22.08 0.47 -14.62
C GLY A 66 -22.49 0.18 -13.19
N ALA A 67 -21.57 0.37 -12.23
CA ALA A 67 -21.88 0.20 -10.81
C ALA A 67 -22.80 1.31 -10.29
N ASN A 68 -23.36 1.14 -9.11
CA ASN A 68 -24.25 2.11 -8.47
C ASN A 68 -23.78 2.48 -7.06
N PHE A 69 -22.46 2.61 -6.86
CA PHE A 69 -21.95 3.16 -5.60
C PHE A 69 -22.44 4.57 -5.38
N ASP A 70 -22.94 4.86 -4.17
CA ASP A 70 -23.16 6.22 -3.71
C ASP A 70 -21.99 6.66 -2.83
N PRO A 71 -21.12 7.57 -3.30
CA PRO A 71 -19.99 8.04 -2.51
C PRO A 71 -20.38 8.67 -1.17
N GLN A 72 -21.60 9.20 -1.04
CA GLN A 72 -22.09 9.79 0.23
C GLN A 72 -22.38 8.74 1.31
N CYS A 73 -22.54 7.48 0.91
CA CYS A 73 -22.70 6.35 1.81
C CYS A 73 -21.37 5.77 2.29
N PHE A 74 -20.24 6.43 2.03
CA PHE A 74 -18.92 6.00 2.47
C PHE A 74 -18.17 7.14 3.14
N SER A 75 -17.33 6.80 4.13
CA SER A 75 -16.34 7.70 4.73
C SER A 75 -14.94 7.15 4.52
N TYR A 76 -13.99 8.02 4.16
CA TYR A 76 -12.60 7.61 4.00
C TYR A 76 -11.89 7.49 5.34
N GLN A 77 -10.98 6.52 5.44
CA GLN A 77 -10.15 6.32 6.61
C GLN A 77 -8.80 5.74 6.24
N ALA A 78 -7.72 6.27 6.84
CA ALA A 78 -6.40 5.65 6.85
C ALA A 78 -6.05 5.21 8.27
N ARG A 79 -5.67 3.93 8.45
CA ARG A 79 -5.32 3.35 9.75
C ARG A 79 -3.95 2.67 9.73
N TRP A 80 -3.12 3.01 10.68
CA TRP A 80 -1.87 2.30 10.94
C TRP A 80 -2.11 0.96 11.64
N GLN A 81 -1.66 -0.12 11.05
CA GLN A 81 -1.67 -1.49 11.58
C GLN A 81 -0.24 -1.86 11.99
N ALA A 82 0.07 -1.67 13.27
CA ALA A 82 1.45 -1.79 13.79
C ALA A 82 2.01 -3.21 13.70
N ASP A 83 1.18 -4.23 13.93
CA ASP A 83 1.50 -5.66 13.83
C ASP A 83 1.89 -6.08 12.41
N GLN A 84 1.30 -5.45 11.41
CA GLN A 84 1.56 -5.71 9.98
C GLN A 84 2.50 -4.67 9.35
N GLN A 85 2.85 -3.62 10.10
CA GLN A 85 3.66 -2.49 9.65
C GLN A 85 3.14 -1.90 8.32
N ARG A 86 1.84 -1.60 8.27
CA ARG A 86 1.22 -1.00 7.08
C ARG A 86 0.16 0.03 7.44
N VAL A 87 -0.02 1.00 6.56
CA VAL A 87 -1.23 1.83 6.56
C VAL A 87 -2.27 1.14 5.68
N GLN A 88 -3.46 0.95 6.21
CA GLN A 88 -4.63 0.51 5.47
C GLN A 88 -5.46 1.73 5.11
N MET A 89 -5.78 1.88 3.84
CA MET A 89 -6.70 2.88 3.33
C MET A 89 -8.01 2.20 2.93
N ALA A 90 -9.13 2.74 3.37
CA ALA A 90 -10.44 2.15 3.14
C ALA A 90 -11.54 3.21 3.03
N LEU A 91 -12.58 2.85 2.30
CA LEU A 91 -13.87 3.51 2.30
C LEU A 91 -14.81 2.70 3.21
N ILE A 92 -15.25 3.30 4.30
CA ILE A 92 -16.10 2.66 5.31
C ILE A 92 -17.56 2.91 4.95
N SER A 93 -18.37 1.87 4.83
CA SER A 93 -19.80 2.03 4.56
C SER A 93 -20.51 2.64 5.76
N SER A 94 -21.27 3.72 5.54
CA SER A 94 -22.00 4.44 6.60
C SER A 94 -23.31 3.77 6.99
N CYS A 95 -23.78 2.79 6.20
CA CYS A 95 -25.04 2.10 6.40
C CYS A 95 -25.01 0.72 5.74
N GLU A 96 -26.00 -0.12 6.06
CA GLU A 96 -26.26 -1.31 5.27
C GLU A 96 -26.75 -0.90 3.88
N GLN A 97 -26.09 -1.39 2.84
CA GLN A 97 -26.40 -1.06 1.45
C GLN A 97 -26.06 -2.19 0.49
N VAL A 98 -26.73 -2.20 -0.67
CA VAL A 98 -26.50 -3.17 -1.74
C VAL A 98 -25.99 -2.44 -2.97
N VAL A 99 -24.77 -2.75 -3.37
CA VAL A 99 -24.15 -2.25 -4.60
C VAL A 99 -24.24 -3.32 -5.68
N ARG A 100 -24.55 -2.89 -6.89
CA ARG A 100 -24.50 -3.71 -8.11
C ARG A 100 -23.29 -3.27 -8.93
N ILE A 101 -22.55 -4.27 -9.41
CA ILE A 101 -21.38 -4.02 -10.26
C ILE A 101 -21.20 -5.20 -11.23
N ALA A 102 -21.04 -4.93 -12.51
CA ALA A 102 -20.80 -5.93 -13.56
C ALA A 102 -21.80 -7.12 -13.53
N GLY A 103 -23.06 -6.85 -13.12
CA GLY A 103 -24.10 -7.89 -13.02
C GLY A 103 -24.21 -8.58 -11.65
N ASP A 104 -23.21 -8.46 -10.80
CA ASP A 104 -23.20 -9.02 -9.44
C ASP A 104 -23.79 -8.06 -8.40
N ARG A 105 -24.15 -8.60 -7.25
CA ARG A 105 -24.66 -7.84 -6.09
C ARG A 105 -23.75 -8.07 -4.90
N TRP A 106 -23.33 -6.96 -4.30
CA TRP A 106 -22.49 -6.92 -3.10
C TRP A 106 -23.24 -6.20 -1.99
N THR A 107 -23.32 -6.83 -0.82
CA THR A 107 -23.95 -6.21 0.36
C THR A 107 -22.84 -5.73 1.28
N PHE A 108 -22.87 -4.45 1.63
CA PHE A 108 -22.04 -3.87 2.67
C PHE A 108 -22.87 -3.73 3.94
N GLN A 109 -22.31 -4.15 5.06
CA GLN A 109 -22.86 -3.83 6.38
C GLN A 109 -22.45 -2.42 6.79
N CYS A 110 -23.16 -1.84 7.77
CA CYS A 110 -22.69 -0.62 8.40
C CYS A 110 -21.30 -0.84 9.02
N ASP A 111 -20.40 0.13 8.87
CA ASP A 111 -18.99 0.08 9.29
C ASP A 111 -18.12 -0.96 8.56
N GLU A 112 -18.61 -1.60 7.52
CA GLU A 112 -17.82 -2.52 6.70
C GLU A 112 -16.82 -1.76 5.82
N PRO A 113 -15.51 -2.12 5.86
CA PRO A 113 -14.49 -1.47 5.05
C PRO A 113 -14.43 -2.04 3.63
N LEU A 114 -14.50 -1.18 2.63
CA LEU A 114 -14.00 -1.42 1.29
C LEU A 114 -12.52 -0.99 1.27
N ILE A 115 -11.62 -1.95 1.40
CA ILE A 115 -10.19 -1.67 1.42
C ILE A 115 -9.75 -1.27 0.01
N THR A 116 -9.18 -0.08 -0.12
CA THR A 116 -8.72 0.46 -1.41
C THR A 116 -7.25 0.21 -1.65
N GLU A 117 -6.43 0.27 -0.60
CA GLU A 117 -4.97 0.15 -0.73
C GLU A 117 -4.32 -0.19 0.62
N TYR A 118 -3.14 -0.82 0.54
CA TYR A 118 -2.19 -0.94 1.64
C TYR A 118 -0.90 -0.21 1.31
N SER A 119 -0.25 0.34 2.34
CA SER A 119 1.09 0.89 2.22
C SER A 119 1.99 0.33 3.32
N LEU A 120 2.76 -0.69 2.98
CA LEU A 120 3.69 -1.35 3.88
C LEU A 120 4.89 -0.44 4.14
N LYS A 121 5.36 -0.47 5.39
CA LYS A 121 6.57 0.22 5.83
C LYS A 121 7.65 -0.80 6.15
N TYR A 122 8.88 -0.45 5.84
CA TYR A 122 9.99 -1.39 5.92
C TYR A 122 11.04 -0.87 6.89
N SER A 123 11.11 -1.47 8.09
CA SER A 123 12.29 -1.27 8.93
C SER A 123 13.55 -1.80 8.22
N PRO A 124 14.77 -1.37 8.63
CA PRO A 124 16.01 -1.88 8.02
C PRO A 124 16.09 -3.40 8.02
N GLU A 125 15.69 -4.04 9.12
CA GLU A 125 15.71 -5.51 9.29
C GLU A 125 14.72 -6.18 8.33
N ARG A 126 13.52 -5.62 8.20
CA ARG A 126 12.49 -6.13 7.28
C ARG A 126 12.92 -5.98 5.83
N ALA A 127 13.58 -4.86 5.48
CA ALA A 127 14.12 -4.63 4.15
C ALA A 127 15.22 -5.64 3.79
N VAL A 128 16.14 -5.92 4.72
CA VAL A 128 17.19 -6.94 4.54
C VAL A 128 16.59 -8.33 4.37
N ALA A 129 15.65 -8.71 5.24
CA ALA A 129 15.00 -10.02 5.18
C ALA A 129 14.23 -10.21 3.86
N LEU A 130 13.52 -9.18 3.37
CA LEU A 130 12.82 -9.19 2.09
C LEU A 130 13.80 -9.38 0.92
N ALA A 131 14.90 -8.62 0.92
CA ALA A 131 15.93 -8.72 -0.11
C ALA A 131 16.53 -10.13 -0.15
N GLN A 132 16.88 -10.70 0.99
CA GLN A 132 17.43 -12.06 1.08
C GLN A 132 16.46 -13.13 0.55
N GLN A 133 15.18 -13.05 0.90
CA GLN A 133 14.14 -13.96 0.39
C GLN A 133 13.99 -13.88 -1.13
N ALA A 134 14.29 -12.74 -1.72
CA ALA A 134 14.24 -12.52 -3.16
C ALA A 134 15.56 -12.82 -3.90
N GLY A 135 16.59 -13.30 -3.18
CA GLY A 135 17.89 -13.65 -3.78
C GLY A 135 18.79 -12.43 -4.00
N TRP A 136 18.65 -11.42 -3.15
CA TRP A 136 19.51 -10.25 -3.16
C TRP A 136 20.40 -10.22 -1.91
N ARG A 137 21.65 -9.83 -2.07
CA ARG A 137 22.58 -9.50 -1.00
C ARG A 137 22.47 -8.00 -0.71
N TRP A 138 22.20 -7.66 0.54
CA TRP A 138 22.21 -6.27 0.99
C TRP A 138 23.67 -5.78 1.09
N VAL A 139 23.96 -4.61 0.54
CA VAL A 139 25.31 -4.03 0.48
C VAL A 139 25.41 -2.80 1.34
N ARG A 140 24.52 -1.83 1.15
CA ARG A 140 24.58 -0.55 1.82
C ARG A 140 23.19 0.08 1.97
N ARG A 141 23.03 0.87 3.04
CA ARG A 141 21.87 1.70 3.30
C ARG A 141 22.29 3.17 3.43
N TRP A 142 21.49 4.05 2.88
CA TRP A 142 21.45 5.48 3.18
C TRP A 142 20.06 5.80 3.69
N HIS A 143 19.97 6.85 4.50
CA HIS A 143 18.68 7.34 5.03
C HIS A 143 18.75 8.85 5.18
N ASP A 144 17.60 9.50 5.23
CA ASP A 144 17.48 10.91 5.57
C ASP A 144 17.74 11.14 7.08
N PRO A 145 17.95 12.39 7.52
CA PRO A 145 18.26 12.70 8.92
C PRO A 145 17.21 12.21 9.92
N ASP A 146 15.95 12.17 9.52
CA ASP A 146 14.83 11.76 10.37
C ASP A 146 14.53 10.25 10.30
N ASP A 147 15.30 9.52 9.49
CA ASP A 147 15.12 8.08 9.19
C ASP A 147 13.71 7.72 8.67
N ASP A 148 13.12 8.65 7.92
CA ASP A 148 11.79 8.51 7.35
C ASP A 148 11.77 7.71 6.06
N LEU A 149 12.85 7.81 5.28
CA LEU A 149 13.06 7.10 4.02
C LEU A 149 14.44 6.45 4.03
N SER A 150 14.56 5.26 3.47
CA SER A 150 15.85 4.62 3.25
C SER A 150 16.06 4.19 1.81
N LEU A 151 17.30 4.30 1.35
CA LEU A 151 17.76 3.73 0.09
C LEU A 151 18.64 2.52 0.40
N HIS A 152 18.42 1.43 -0.28
CA HIS A 152 19.13 0.18 -0.11
C HIS A 152 19.81 -0.22 -1.43
N LEU A 153 21.13 -0.37 -1.40
CA LEU A 153 21.86 -0.97 -2.51
C LEU A 153 21.88 -2.48 -2.33
N LEU A 154 21.40 -3.17 -3.33
CA LEU A 154 21.28 -4.63 -3.40
C LEU A 154 22.10 -5.15 -4.56
N GLU A 155 22.76 -6.29 -4.36
CA GLU A 155 23.44 -7.04 -5.40
C GLU A 155 22.82 -8.44 -5.55
N ALA A 156 22.68 -8.91 -6.76
CA ALA A 156 22.15 -10.25 -7.00
C ALA A 156 23.08 -11.30 -6.38
N THR A 157 22.52 -12.31 -5.70
CA THR A 157 23.27 -13.51 -5.32
C THR A 157 23.25 -14.53 -6.47
N ASP A 158 24.23 -15.40 -6.54
CA ASP A 158 24.26 -16.51 -7.51
C ASP A 158 23.06 -17.46 -7.36
#